data_c5875e2dcb41df71f58729524d523ae4
#
_entry.id   c5875e2dcb41df71f58729524d523ae4
#
_cell.length_a   1.000
_cell.length_b   1.000
_cell.length_c   1.000
_cell.angle_alpha   90.00
_cell.angle_beta   90.00
_cell.angle_gamma   90.00
#
_symmetry.space_group_name_H-M   'P 1'
#
loop_
_entity.id
_entity.type
_entity.pdbx_description
1 polymer ?
#
loop_
_entity_poly.entity_id
_entity_poly.type
_entity_poly.pdbx_seq_one_letter_code
_entity_poly.pdbx_strand_id
1 'polypeptide(L)'
;MAIPIAYNFRNLWTRRLTTILTVSGMALVVFVFASILMLAGGLQKTLVETGSYDNVVSLRKGSSSEVVSGVTRQQASILETFPEIAMGPRGQKLLSKEVVVLIALTKKGSDKPSNVVLRGIDENSLLLRSQVRLVEGRLPRMGSTEVIAGMSIVQKFKDIGVDETLCCGMRDWRIVGVFDAGNTGFNSEIWGDADQFMQAFRRNGYSSIIFKLQDSSEFQNVKSRIESDPRLTVEAKRETRYYADQSEIMAKFLRILGISLTIIFSIGAIIGAMITMYSAVANRTAEIGTLRALGFKRRDILIAFLLESLFLGFLGGLVGLFFASFMQLITISTMNFQTFSELAFSFSLNFNIIYMGMVFALVMGLVGGVLPAIRASRMIIVDALRAA
;
A
#
# COMPACT_ATOMS: atom_id res chain seq x y z
N MET A 1 30.76 -1.35 38.44
CA MET A 1 29.39 -1.59 38.96
C MET A 1 28.42 -1.05 37.94
N ALA A 2 27.42 -1.82 37.52
CA ALA A 2 26.41 -1.31 36.59
C ALA A 2 25.30 -0.58 37.37
N ILE A 3 24.83 0.55 36.85
CA ILE A 3 23.69 1.27 37.44
C ILE A 3 22.42 0.41 37.19
N PRO A 4 21.60 0.10 38.24
CA PRO A 4 20.42 -0.73 38.08
C PRO A 4 19.42 -0.14 37.07
N ILE A 5 18.90 -0.96 36.16
CA ILE A 5 17.91 -0.54 35.16
C ILE A 5 16.64 0.03 35.84
N ALA A 6 16.27 -0.52 37.00
CA ALA A 6 15.14 -0.01 37.78
C ALA A 6 15.29 1.47 38.20
N TYR A 7 16.51 1.96 38.35
CA TYR A 7 16.80 3.37 38.62
C TYR A 7 16.39 4.28 37.44
N ASN A 8 16.74 3.88 36.22
CA ASN A 8 16.39 4.64 35.01
C ASN A 8 14.86 4.67 34.81
N PHE A 9 14.17 3.56 35.06
CA PHE A 9 12.72 3.47 34.93
C PHE A 9 11.99 4.38 35.93
N ARG A 10 12.43 4.37 37.21
CA ARG A 10 11.85 5.22 38.26
C ARG A 10 12.02 6.71 37.97
N ASN A 11 13.13 7.11 37.38
CA ASN A 11 13.40 8.49 37.02
C ASN A 11 12.51 9.01 35.87
N LEU A 12 12.20 8.20 34.90
CA LEU A 12 11.23 8.56 33.84
C LEU A 12 9.83 8.82 34.41
N TRP A 13 9.46 8.06 35.45
CA TRP A 13 8.15 8.20 36.10
C TRP A 13 8.05 9.48 36.96
N THR A 14 9.13 9.97 37.53
CA THR A 14 9.15 11.24 38.33
C THR A 14 9.00 12.47 37.41
N ARG A 15 9.35 12.39 36.13
CA ARG A 15 9.32 13.49 35.15
C ARG A 15 8.27 13.27 34.05
N ARG A 16 7.05 12.96 34.48
CA ARG A 16 5.96 12.54 33.58
C ARG A 16 5.77 13.49 32.40
N LEU A 17 5.75 14.81 32.62
CA LEU A 17 5.46 15.79 31.55
C LEU A 17 6.53 15.79 30.46
N THR A 18 7.80 15.88 30.84
CA THR A 18 8.91 15.89 29.84
C THR A 18 9.05 14.55 29.14
N THR A 19 8.83 13.44 29.85
CA THR A 19 8.80 12.09 29.27
C THR A 19 7.69 11.96 28.25
N ILE A 20 6.45 12.37 28.59
CA ILE A 20 5.30 12.34 27.68
C ILE A 20 5.56 13.18 26.44
N LEU A 21 6.06 14.41 26.60
CA LEU A 21 6.35 15.30 25.47
C LEU A 21 7.40 14.69 24.52
N THR A 22 8.47 14.11 25.06
CA THR A 22 9.51 13.48 24.25
C THR A 22 8.99 12.23 23.55
N VAL A 23 8.30 11.36 24.27
CA VAL A 23 7.67 10.14 23.71
C VAL A 23 6.65 10.51 22.63
N SER A 24 5.79 11.52 22.87
CA SER A 24 4.80 11.97 21.90
C SER A 24 5.45 12.55 20.63
N GLY A 25 6.52 13.32 20.77
CA GLY A 25 7.27 13.83 19.61
C GLY A 25 7.88 12.71 18.77
N MET A 26 8.54 11.74 19.40
CA MET A 26 9.07 10.56 18.72
C MET A 26 7.95 9.68 18.14
N ALA A 27 6.85 9.48 18.88
CA ALA A 27 5.72 8.69 18.43
C ALA A 27 5.05 9.29 17.19
N LEU A 28 4.92 10.62 17.12
CA LEU A 28 4.37 11.30 15.95
C LEU A 28 5.21 11.05 14.70
N VAL A 29 6.53 11.12 14.80
CA VAL A 29 7.42 10.87 13.66
C VAL A 29 7.36 9.41 13.22
N VAL A 30 7.36 8.47 14.17
CA VAL A 30 7.21 7.04 13.86
C VAL A 30 5.84 6.74 13.24
N PHE A 31 4.78 7.36 13.75
CA PHE A 31 3.43 7.26 13.19
C PHE A 31 3.39 7.71 11.72
N VAL A 32 3.96 8.89 11.40
CA VAL A 32 4.01 9.40 10.03
C VAL A 32 4.83 8.48 9.14
N PHE A 33 6.00 8.05 9.60
CA PHE A 33 6.86 7.12 8.87
C PHE A 33 6.14 5.79 8.56
N ALA A 34 5.56 5.16 9.57
CA ALA A 34 4.83 3.91 9.40
C ALA A 34 3.61 4.09 8.48
N SER A 35 2.83 5.17 8.65
CA SER A 35 1.64 5.46 7.84
C SER A 35 1.98 5.59 6.35
N ILE A 36 3.08 6.25 6.00
CA ILE A 36 3.50 6.39 4.60
C ILE A 36 3.95 5.04 4.02
N LEU A 37 4.70 4.24 4.79
CA LEU A 37 5.08 2.89 4.35
C LEU A 37 3.87 1.98 4.20
N MET A 38 2.90 2.08 5.11
CA MET A 38 1.63 1.34 5.05
C MET A 38 0.80 1.75 3.84
N LEU A 39 0.81 3.04 3.49
CA LEU A 39 0.12 3.56 2.31
C LEU A 39 0.73 3.00 1.03
N ALA A 40 2.05 3.10 0.87
CA ALA A 40 2.76 2.57 -0.29
C ALA A 40 2.62 1.04 -0.39
N GLY A 41 2.74 0.33 0.73
CA GLY A 41 2.56 -1.11 0.81
C GLY A 41 1.12 -1.55 0.53
N GLY A 42 0.13 -0.80 1.00
CA GLY A 42 -1.29 -1.05 0.76
C GLY A 42 -1.66 -0.93 -0.72
N LEU A 43 -1.19 0.13 -1.39
CA LEU A 43 -1.37 0.31 -2.82
C LEU A 43 -0.76 -0.86 -3.62
N GLN A 44 0.48 -1.20 -3.32
CA GLN A 44 1.17 -2.30 -3.99
C GLN A 44 0.47 -3.64 -3.75
N LYS A 45 0.06 -3.91 -2.52
CA LYS A 45 -0.65 -5.12 -2.14
C LYS A 45 -1.98 -5.24 -2.89
N THR A 46 -2.80 -4.18 -2.88
CA THR A 46 -4.09 -4.14 -3.58
C THR A 46 -3.93 -4.45 -5.07
N LEU A 47 -2.96 -3.85 -5.74
CA LEU A 47 -2.74 -4.08 -7.16
C LEU A 47 -2.19 -5.48 -7.44
N VAL A 48 -1.24 -5.98 -6.65
CA VAL A 48 -0.71 -7.35 -6.83
C VAL A 48 -1.78 -8.41 -6.55
N GLU A 49 -2.61 -8.22 -5.52
CA GLU A 49 -3.72 -9.13 -5.18
C GLU A 49 -4.88 -9.09 -6.21
N THR A 50 -4.91 -8.07 -7.07
CA THR A 50 -5.84 -8.02 -8.20
C THR A 50 -5.57 -9.14 -9.21
N GLY A 51 -4.30 -9.49 -9.44
CA GLY A 51 -3.91 -10.54 -10.36
C GLY A 51 -3.71 -11.91 -9.70
N SER A 52 -3.83 -12.97 -10.51
CA SER A 52 -3.45 -14.33 -10.11
C SER A 52 -2.07 -14.68 -10.67
N TYR A 53 -1.27 -15.45 -9.91
CA TYR A 53 0.06 -15.89 -10.34
C TYR A 53 0.00 -16.83 -11.55
N ASP A 54 -1.05 -17.66 -11.65
CA ASP A 54 -1.22 -18.63 -12.73
C ASP A 54 -1.78 -17.99 -14.01
N ASN A 55 -2.28 -16.78 -13.92
CA ASN A 55 -2.83 -16.06 -15.06
C ASN A 55 -1.75 -15.31 -15.83
N VAL A 56 -1.90 -15.30 -17.14
CA VAL A 56 -1.10 -14.51 -18.07
C VAL A 56 -1.99 -13.46 -18.72
N VAL A 57 -1.54 -12.22 -18.68
CA VAL A 57 -2.16 -11.09 -19.38
C VAL A 57 -1.35 -10.81 -20.64
N SER A 58 -2.00 -10.85 -21.79
CA SER A 58 -1.42 -10.48 -23.09
C SER A 58 -2.00 -9.15 -23.55
N LEU A 59 -1.11 -8.17 -23.77
CA LEU A 59 -1.41 -6.81 -24.18
C LEU A 59 -0.69 -6.51 -25.49
N ARG A 60 -1.12 -5.48 -26.21
CA ARG A 60 -0.35 -4.98 -27.35
C ARG A 60 1.05 -4.57 -26.88
N LYS A 61 2.07 -4.99 -27.60
CA LYS A 61 3.48 -4.68 -27.28
C LYS A 61 3.71 -3.18 -27.14
N GLY A 62 4.33 -2.79 -26.02
CA GLY A 62 4.59 -1.40 -25.67
C GLY A 62 3.40 -0.64 -25.10
N SER A 63 2.27 -1.28 -24.81
CA SER A 63 1.15 -0.65 -24.12
C SER A 63 1.43 -0.59 -22.61
N SER A 64 1.25 0.59 -22.02
CA SER A 64 1.44 0.78 -20.58
C SER A 64 0.28 0.24 -19.73
N SER A 65 -0.92 0.15 -20.32
CA SER A 65 -2.12 -0.34 -19.61
C SER A 65 -3.14 -0.93 -20.59
N GLU A 66 -4.12 -1.67 -20.07
CA GLU A 66 -5.25 -2.22 -20.83
C GLU A 66 -6.07 -1.15 -21.55
N VAL A 67 -6.18 0.06 -20.97
CA VAL A 67 -6.96 1.17 -21.54
C VAL A 67 -6.44 1.61 -22.90
N VAL A 68 -5.11 1.63 -23.06
CA VAL A 68 -4.44 2.06 -24.30
C VAL A 68 -4.00 0.89 -25.18
N SER A 69 -4.23 -0.34 -24.76
CA SER A 69 -3.92 -1.55 -25.49
C SER A 69 -5.01 -1.87 -26.51
N GLY A 70 -4.61 -2.58 -27.57
CA GLY A 70 -5.54 -3.08 -28.60
C GLY A 70 -5.02 -4.36 -29.21
N VAL A 71 -5.66 -5.48 -28.89
CA VAL A 71 -5.40 -6.82 -29.41
C VAL A 71 -6.50 -7.14 -30.43
N THR A 72 -6.13 -7.45 -31.66
CA THR A 72 -7.11 -7.74 -32.70
C THR A 72 -7.83 -9.07 -32.45
N ARG A 73 -9.02 -9.23 -33.01
CA ARG A 73 -9.77 -10.50 -32.93
C ARG A 73 -8.96 -11.69 -33.51
N GLN A 74 -8.19 -11.45 -34.55
CA GLN A 74 -7.34 -12.48 -35.15
C GLN A 74 -6.22 -12.92 -34.18
N GLN A 75 -5.55 -11.97 -33.54
CA GLN A 75 -4.52 -12.27 -32.52
C GLN A 75 -5.12 -13.03 -31.32
N ALA A 76 -6.30 -12.62 -30.86
CA ALA A 76 -7.02 -13.33 -29.80
C ALA A 76 -7.32 -14.79 -30.19
N SER A 77 -7.76 -15.02 -31.42
CA SER A 77 -8.02 -16.39 -31.92
C SER A 77 -6.75 -17.23 -32.01
N ILE A 78 -5.60 -16.64 -32.38
CA ILE A 78 -4.32 -17.35 -32.37
C ILE A 78 -3.94 -17.75 -30.95
N LEU A 79 -4.03 -16.84 -29.98
CA LEU A 79 -3.74 -17.14 -28.57
C LEU A 79 -4.64 -18.26 -28.05
N GLU A 80 -5.91 -18.28 -28.43
CA GLU A 80 -6.87 -19.31 -28.01
C GLU A 80 -6.48 -20.73 -28.49
N THR A 81 -5.65 -20.85 -29.53
CA THR A 81 -5.18 -22.17 -29.99
C THR A 81 -4.08 -22.79 -29.12
N PHE A 82 -3.45 -22.03 -28.23
CA PHE A 82 -2.30 -22.48 -27.46
C PHE A 82 -2.67 -23.66 -26.55
N PRO A 83 -1.94 -24.79 -26.59
CA PRO A 83 -2.25 -25.99 -25.81
C PRO A 83 -1.95 -25.83 -24.31
N GLU A 84 -1.08 -24.87 -23.95
CA GLU A 84 -0.66 -24.63 -22.57
C GLU A 84 -1.72 -23.92 -21.71
N ILE A 85 -2.85 -23.52 -22.33
CA ILE A 85 -3.98 -22.91 -21.65
C ILE A 85 -4.76 -23.97 -20.89
N ALA A 86 -5.00 -23.73 -19.61
CA ALA A 86 -5.75 -24.62 -18.75
C ALA A 86 -7.19 -24.79 -19.24
N MET A 87 -7.74 -25.98 -19.01
CA MET A 87 -9.13 -26.32 -19.31
C MET A 87 -10.02 -26.04 -18.11
N GLY A 88 -11.16 -25.45 -18.34
CA GLY A 88 -12.20 -25.23 -17.33
C GLY A 88 -13.07 -26.46 -17.07
N PRO A 89 -13.97 -26.37 -16.08
CA PRO A 89 -14.82 -27.49 -15.65
C PRO A 89 -15.75 -28.05 -16.74
N ARG A 90 -16.04 -27.25 -17.77
CA ARG A 90 -16.92 -27.65 -18.90
C ARG A 90 -16.13 -28.05 -20.15
N GLY A 91 -14.79 -28.22 -20.03
CA GLY A 91 -13.93 -28.54 -21.17
C GLY A 91 -13.60 -27.34 -22.06
N GLN A 92 -13.98 -26.11 -21.69
CA GLN A 92 -13.58 -24.89 -22.37
C GLN A 92 -12.18 -24.43 -21.92
N LYS A 93 -11.45 -23.75 -22.79
CA LYS A 93 -10.20 -23.11 -22.39
C LYS A 93 -10.46 -21.95 -21.42
N LEU A 94 -9.70 -21.89 -20.36
CA LEU A 94 -9.73 -20.77 -19.41
C LEU A 94 -8.97 -19.57 -20.02
N LEU A 95 -9.62 -18.93 -20.97
CA LEU A 95 -9.17 -17.71 -21.64
C LEU A 95 -10.33 -16.73 -21.69
N SER A 96 -10.07 -15.49 -21.33
CA SER A 96 -11.00 -14.36 -21.38
C SER A 96 -10.48 -13.27 -22.32
N LYS A 97 -11.40 -12.70 -23.08
CA LYS A 97 -11.18 -11.59 -24.01
C LYS A 97 -11.82 -10.35 -23.43
N GLU A 98 -11.01 -9.41 -22.94
CA GLU A 98 -11.52 -8.28 -22.18
C GLU A 98 -11.36 -6.94 -22.88
N VAL A 99 -12.31 -6.06 -22.63
CA VAL A 99 -12.31 -4.67 -23.13
C VAL A 99 -12.32 -3.72 -21.94
N VAL A 100 -11.36 -2.82 -21.88
CA VAL A 100 -11.26 -1.84 -20.80
C VAL A 100 -11.40 -0.44 -21.36
N VAL A 101 -12.39 0.29 -20.85
CA VAL A 101 -12.63 1.69 -21.19
C VAL A 101 -12.80 2.53 -19.94
N LEU A 102 -12.63 3.83 -20.05
CA LEU A 102 -12.85 4.78 -18.96
C LEU A 102 -14.11 5.57 -19.20
N ILE A 103 -14.89 5.73 -18.13
CA ILE A 103 -16.03 6.64 -18.08
C ILE A 103 -15.86 7.61 -16.92
N ALA A 104 -16.44 8.80 -17.03
CA ALA A 104 -16.44 9.80 -15.97
C ALA A 104 -17.73 9.71 -15.18
N LEU A 105 -17.63 9.50 -13.87
CA LEU A 105 -18.77 9.46 -12.93
C LEU A 105 -18.62 10.50 -11.84
N THR A 106 -19.74 11.01 -11.34
CA THR A 106 -19.78 12.01 -10.26
C THR A 106 -19.70 11.34 -8.90
N LYS A 107 -18.76 11.77 -8.05
CA LYS A 107 -18.65 11.26 -6.68
C LYS A 107 -19.76 11.74 -5.76
N LYS A 108 -20.13 10.94 -4.77
CA LYS A 108 -20.96 11.37 -3.64
C LYS A 108 -20.24 12.49 -2.85
N GLY A 109 -20.95 13.57 -2.55
CA GLY A 109 -20.39 14.70 -1.81
C GLY A 109 -19.44 15.62 -2.60
N SER A 110 -19.31 15.41 -3.91
CA SER A 110 -18.51 16.28 -4.80
C SER A 110 -19.20 16.38 -6.17
N ASP A 111 -19.05 17.52 -6.84
CA ASP A 111 -19.52 17.69 -8.23
C ASP A 111 -18.41 17.44 -9.25
N LYS A 112 -17.20 17.05 -8.79
CA LYS A 112 -16.08 16.74 -9.68
C LYS A 112 -16.23 15.33 -10.23
N PRO A 113 -16.15 15.13 -11.55
CA PRO A 113 -16.13 13.81 -12.14
C PRO A 113 -14.80 13.11 -11.83
N SER A 114 -14.85 11.79 -11.70
CA SER A 114 -13.69 10.92 -11.58
C SER A 114 -13.79 9.75 -12.55
N ASN A 115 -12.68 9.32 -13.10
CA ASN A 115 -12.66 8.23 -14.06
C ASN A 115 -12.82 6.88 -13.34
N VAL A 116 -13.72 6.08 -13.89
CA VAL A 116 -14.00 4.71 -13.44
C VAL A 116 -13.74 3.76 -14.62
N VAL A 117 -13.16 2.61 -14.31
CA VAL A 117 -12.97 1.53 -15.28
C VAL A 117 -14.28 0.83 -15.54
N LEU A 118 -14.63 0.74 -16.82
CA LEU A 118 -15.67 -0.13 -17.33
C LEU A 118 -15.00 -1.32 -18.02
N ARG A 119 -15.16 -2.51 -17.47
CA ARG A 119 -14.54 -3.75 -17.98
C ARG A 119 -15.56 -4.63 -18.65
N GLY A 120 -15.38 -4.84 -19.94
CA GLY A 120 -16.10 -5.86 -20.72
C GLY A 120 -15.49 -7.23 -20.44
N ILE A 121 -16.31 -8.13 -19.96
CA ILE A 121 -15.97 -9.50 -19.59
C ILE A 121 -16.69 -10.50 -20.47
N ASP A 122 -16.20 -11.74 -20.49
CA ASP A 122 -16.88 -12.91 -21.04
C ASP A 122 -17.21 -13.93 -19.94
N GLU A 123 -17.82 -15.06 -20.29
CA GLU A 123 -18.21 -16.12 -19.35
C GLU A 123 -17.01 -16.70 -18.57
N ASN A 124 -15.81 -16.70 -19.13
CA ASN A 124 -14.61 -17.24 -18.51
C ASN A 124 -13.97 -16.27 -17.51
N SER A 125 -14.27 -14.98 -17.60
CA SER A 125 -13.64 -13.95 -16.75
C SER A 125 -13.83 -14.23 -15.27
N LEU A 126 -15.04 -14.65 -14.87
CA LEU A 126 -15.36 -14.99 -13.48
C LEU A 126 -14.65 -16.27 -13.00
N LEU A 127 -14.39 -17.23 -13.91
CA LEU A 127 -13.63 -18.44 -13.59
C LEU A 127 -12.15 -18.15 -13.36
N LEU A 128 -11.61 -17.13 -14.06
CA LEU A 128 -10.23 -16.68 -13.90
C LEU A 128 -10.03 -15.83 -12.64
N ARG A 129 -11.10 -15.24 -12.09
CA ARG A 129 -11.07 -14.29 -10.98
C ARG A 129 -11.93 -14.74 -9.81
N SER A 130 -11.48 -15.77 -9.12
CA SER A 130 -12.18 -16.40 -7.98
C SER A 130 -12.41 -15.47 -6.77
N GLN A 131 -11.69 -14.34 -6.70
CA GLN A 131 -11.85 -13.32 -5.66
C GLN A 131 -13.12 -12.49 -5.81
N VAL A 132 -13.75 -12.50 -6.98
CA VAL A 132 -14.99 -11.76 -7.24
C VAL A 132 -16.18 -12.53 -6.74
N ARG A 133 -16.96 -11.93 -5.83
CA ARG A 133 -18.17 -12.54 -5.22
C ARG A 133 -19.34 -11.58 -5.39
N LEU A 134 -20.46 -12.11 -5.85
CA LEU A 134 -21.70 -11.35 -5.90
C LEU A 134 -22.23 -11.13 -4.47
N VAL A 135 -22.53 -9.90 -4.11
CA VAL A 135 -23.04 -9.52 -2.78
C VAL A 135 -24.54 -9.23 -2.85
N GLU A 136 -25.00 -8.58 -3.93
CA GLU A 136 -26.39 -8.18 -4.10
C GLU A 136 -26.81 -8.33 -5.56
N GLY A 137 -28.07 -8.66 -5.80
CA GLY A 137 -28.61 -8.82 -7.14
C GLY A 137 -28.19 -10.12 -7.84
N ARG A 138 -27.85 -10.03 -9.11
CA ARG A 138 -27.44 -11.17 -9.94
C ARG A 138 -26.33 -10.82 -10.92
N LEU A 139 -25.72 -11.84 -11.53
CA LEU A 139 -24.75 -11.64 -12.60
C LEU A 139 -25.42 -11.09 -13.87
N PRO A 140 -24.69 -10.32 -14.68
CA PRO A 140 -25.20 -9.78 -15.94
C PRO A 140 -25.41 -10.90 -16.97
N ARG A 141 -26.44 -10.78 -17.78
CA ARG A 141 -26.63 -11.67 -18.92
C ARG A 141 -25.71 -11.27 -20.05
N MET A 142 -24.90 -12.20 -20.52
CA MET A 142 -24.05 -11.95 -21.70
C MET A 142 -24.90 -11.63 -22.93
N GLY A 143 -24.43 -10.70 -23.76
CA GLY A 143 -25.17 -10.20 -24.92
C GLY A 143 -26.20 -9.11 -24.60
N SER A 144 -26.36 -8.70 -23.34
CA SER A 144 -27.28 -7.67 -22.91
C SER A 144 -26.58 -6.36 -22.46
N THR A 145 -27.35 -5.32 -22.22
CA THR A 145 -26.86 -4.05 -21.62
C THR A 145 -26.93 -4.07 -20.09
N GLU A 146 -26.72 -5.23 -19.49
CA GLU A 146 -26.67 -5.37 -18.03
C GLU A 146 -25.23 -5.26 -17.56
N VAL A 147 -25.06 -4.64 -16.38
CA VAL A 147 -23.74 -4.47 -15.74
C VAL A 147 -23.83 -4.77 -14.25
N ILE A 148 -22.71 -5.09 -13.65
CA ILE A 148 -22.54 -5.18 -12.20
C ILE A 148 -21.48 -4.18 -11.74
N ALA A 149 -21.65 -3.61 -10.56
CA ALA A 149 -20.75 -2.60 -10.01
C ALA A 149 -19.97 -3.16 -8.82
N GLY A 150 -18.69 -2.83 -8.73
CA GLY A 150 -17.88 -3.13 -7.56
C GLY A 150 -18.35 -2.32 -6.34
N MET A 151 -18.23 -2.92 -5.16
CA MET A 151 -18.70 -2.32 -3.89
C MET A 151 -18.13 -0.93 -3.65
N SER A 152 -16.85 -0.68 -3.99
CA SER A 152 -16.23 0.65 -3.83
C SER A 152 -16.86 1.70 -4.73
N ILE A 153 -17.36 1.32 -5.90
CA ILE A 153 -18.06 2.24 -6.82
C ILE A 153 -19.41 2.62 -6.23
N VAL A 154 -20.19 1.63 -5.79
CA VAL A 154 -21.52 1.86 -5.18
C VAL A 154 -21.42 2.77 -3.96
N GLN A 155 -20.38 2.62 -3.14
CA GLN A 155 -20.20 3.44 -1.94
C GLN A 155 -19.83 4.90 -2.26
N LYS A 156 -19.06 5.15 -3.34
CA LYS A 156 -18.40 6.44 -3.59
C LYS A 156 -19.04 7.30 -4.68
N PHE A 157 -19.79 6.70 -5.60
CA PHE A 157 -20.35 7.41 -6.75
C PHE A 157 -21.87 7.57 -6.62
N LYS A 158 -22.41 8.66 -7.22
CA LYS A 158 -23.85 8.96 -7.24
C LYS A 158 -24.54 8.03 -8.25
N ASP A 159 -25.77 7.69 -7.97
CA ASP A 159 -26.69 6.99 -8.88
C ASP A 159 -26.10 5.66 -9.42
N ILE A 160 -25.41 4.92 -8.53
CA ILE A 160 -24.85 3.59 -8.80
C ILE A 160 -25.34 2.63 -7.71
N GLY A 161 -26.36 1.84 -8.05
CA GLY A 161 -26.97 0.83 -7.18
C GLY A 161 -27.71 -0.20 -8.01
N VAL A 162 -28.23 -1.26 -7.38
CA VAL A 162 -29.03 -2.26 -8.07
C VAL A 162 -30.31 -1.59 -8.60
N ASP A 163 -30.68 -1.94 -9.83
CA ASP A 163 -31.80 -1.40 -10.60
C ASP A 163 -31.62 0.06 -11.10
N GLU A 164 -30.51 0.72 -10.80
CA GLU A 164 -30.18 2.03 -11.39
C GLU A 164 -29.66 1.88 -12.81
N THR A 165 -29.72 2.98 -13.56
CA THR A 165 -29.30 3.03 -14.98
C THR A 165 -28.09 3.94 -15.15
N LEU A 166 -27.03 3.40 -15.71
CA LEU A 166 -25.80 4.10 -16.04
C LEU A 166 -25.83 4.48 -17.53
N CYS A 167 -25.84 5.79 -17.84
CA CYS A 167 -25.81 6.29 -19.21
C CYS A 167 -24.37 6.56 -19.66
N CYS A 168 -23.82 5.76 -20.56
CA CYS A 168 -22.49 5.97 -21.16
C CYS A 168 -22.34 5.25 -22.50
N GLY A 169 -21.39 5.71 -23.34
CA GLY A 169 -21.16 5.13 -24.67
C GLY A 169 -22.40 5.18 -25.60
N MET A 170 -23.24 6.20 -25.45
CA MET A 170 -24.51 6.36 -26.18
C MET A 170 -25.51 5.22 -25.93
N ARG A 171 -25.43 4.54 -24.80
CA ARG A 171 -26.32 3.46 -24.37
C ARG A 171 -26.62 3.56 -22.89
N ASP A 172 -27.75 2.99 -22.51
CA ASP A 172 -28.20 2.85 -21.13
C ASP A 172 -27.85 1.43 -20.64
N TRP A 173 -27.18 1.38 -19.49
CA TRP A 173 -26.73 0.13 -18.87
C TRP A 173 -27.46 -0.04 -17.55
N ARG A 174 -28.20 -1.13 -17.41
CA ARG A 174 -28.90 -1.42 -16.16
C ARG A 174 -27.95 -2.14 -15.20
N ILE A 175 -27.82 -1.63 -14.01
CA ILE A 175 -27.04 -2.25 -12.94
C ILE A 175 -27.90 -3.35 -12.30
N VAL A 176 -27.51 -4.60 -12.46
CA VAL A 176 -28.28 -5.78 -12.00
C VAL A 176 -27.68 -6.46 -10.80
N GLY A 177 -26.53 -6.01 -10.34
CA GLY A 177 -25.89 -6.57 -9.15
C GLY A 177 -24.67 -5.77 -8.68
N VAL A 178 -24.27 -6.06 -7.47
CA VAL A 178 -23.10 -5.50 -6.81
C VAL A 178 -22.18 -6.65 -6.42
N PHE A 179 -20.90 -6.51 -6.72
CA PHE A 179 -19.90 -7.50 -6.35
C PHE A 179 -18.87 -6.94 -5.40
N ASP A 180 -18.29 -7.81 -4.59
CA ASP A 180 -17.13 -7.54 -3.77
C ASP A 180 -15.96 -8.39 -4.26
N ALA A 181 -14.84 -7.75 -4.51
CA ALA A 181 -13.59 -8.37 -4.88
C ALA A 181 -12.52 -8.20 -3.79
N GLY A 182 -12.94 -7.91 -2.57
CA GLY A 182 -12.05 -7.67 -1.45
C GLY A 182 -11.16 -6.44 -1.65
N ASN A 183 -9.92 -6.51 -1.20
CA ASN A 183 -8.97 -5.41 -1.35
C ASN A 183 -8.22 -5.50 -2.69
N THR A 184 -8.95 -5.58 -3.80
CA THR A 184 -8.39 -5.62 -5.16
C THR A 184 -8.85 -4.43 -6.00
N GLY A 185 -8.14 -4.16 -7.09
CA GLY A 185 -8.51 -3.09 -8.04
C GLY A 185 -9.87 -3.30 -8.68
N PHE A 186 -10.30 -4.56 -8.85
CA PHE A 186 -11.60 -4.90 -9.43
C PHE A 186 -12.78 -4.33 -8.64
N ASN A 187 -12.63 -4.15 -7.33
CA ASN A 187 -13.68 -3.56 -6.49
C ASN A 187 -14.01 -2.09 -6.85
N SER A 188 -13.14 -1.45 -7.65
CA SER A 188 -13.29 -0.09 -8.18
C SER A 188 -13.66 -0.08 -9.67
N GLU A 189 -14.28 -1.13 -10.19
CA GLU A 189 -14.68 -1.28 -11.59
C GLU A 189 -16.18 -1.54 -11.75
N ILE A 190 -16.69 -1.33 -12.96
CA ILE A 190 -18.03 -1.77 -13.40
C ILE A 190 -17.83 -2.80 -14.51
N TRP A 191 -18.51 -3.94 -14.42
CA TRP A 191 -18.35 -5.07 -15.32
C TRP A 191 -19.61 -5.34 -16.13
N GLY A 192 -19.45 -5.60 -17.43
CA GLY A 192 -20.52 -5.96 -18.34
C GLY A 192 -20.00 -6.77 -19.52
N ASP A 193 -20.82 -7.00 -20.51
CA ASP A 193 -20.47 -7.80 -21.68
C ASP A 193 -19.43 -7.12 -22.58
N ALA A 194 -18.36 -7.84 -22.95
CA ALA A 194 -17.26 -7.32 -23.75
C ALA A 194 -17.68 -6.89 -25.16
N ASP A 195 -18.52 -7.69 -25.85
CA ASP A 195 -18.97 -7.39 -27.20
C ASP A 195 -19.91 -6.17 -27.21
N GLN A 196 -20.77 -6.02 -26.21
CA GLN A 196 -21.63 -4.86 -26.08
C GLN A 196 -20.81 -3.57 -25.82
N PHE A 197 -19.76 -3.65 -24.99
CA PHE A 197 -18.86 -2.51 -24.77
C PHE A 197 -18.05 -2.18 -26.02
N MET A 198 -17.57 -3.18 -26.76
CA MET A 198 -16.89 -2.93 -28.05
C MET A 198 -17.78 -2.13 -29.01
N GLN A 199 -19.05 -2.48 -29.10
CA GLN A 199 -19.99 -1.77 -29.97
C GLN A 199 -20.26 -0.34 -29.48
N ALA A 200 -20.57 -0.19 -28.18
CA ALA A 200 -20.92 1.11 -27.58
C ALA A 200 -19.77 2.12 -27.65
N PHE A 201 -18.54 1.65 -27.42
CA PHE A 201 -17.34 2.50 -27.40
C PHE A 201 -16.54 2.45 -28.70
N ARG A 202 -17.10 1.85 -29.76
CA ARG A 202 -16.48 1.74 -31.12
C ARG A 202 -15.07 1.16 -31.08
N ARG A 203 -14.86 0.13 -30.24
CA ARG A 203 -13.58 -0.60 -30.18
C ARG A 203 -13.54 -1.71 -31.22
N ASN A 204 -12.45 -1.77 -31.99
CA ASN A 204 -12.27 -2.78 -33.03
C ASN A 204 -11.55 -4.04 -32.56
N GLY A 205 -11.12 -4.08 -31.30
CA GLY A 205 -10.38 -5.18 -30.70
C GLY A 205 -10.47 -5.17 -29.18
N TYR A 206 -9.90 -6.19 -28.57
CA TYR A 206 -9.86 -6.37 -27.13
C TYR A 206 -8.74 -5.52 -26.51
N SER A 207 -8.91 -5.12 -25.27
CA SER A 207 -7.85 -4.43 -24.51
C SER A 207 -6.78 -5.41 -24.04
N SER A 208 -7.21 -6.58 -23.57
CA SER A 208 -6.32 -7.64 -23.08
C SER A 208 -6.90 -9.02 -23.36
N ILE A 209 -6.04 -10.00 -23.44
CA ILE A 209 -6.40 -11.42 -23.43
C ILE A 209 -5.79 -12.01 -22.16
N ILE A 210 -6.64 -12.58 -21.31
CA ILE A 210 -6.21 -13.17 -20.05
C ILE A 210 -6.47 -14.68 -20.13
N PHE A 211 -5.49 -15.47 -19.77
CA PHE A 211 -5.64 -16.92 -19.73
C PHE A 211 -4.86 -17.53 -18.57
N LYS A 212 -5.35 -18.67 -18.10
CA LYS A 212 -4.70 -19.46 -17.07
C LYS A 212 -3.80 -20.50 -17.70
N LEU A 213 -2.59 -20.64 -17.18
CA LEU A 213 -1.69 -21.73 -17.59
C LEU A 213 -2.08 -23.03 -16.89
N GLN A 214 -1.94 -24.15 -17.60
CA GLN A 214 -2.08 -25.48 -17.04
C GLN A 214 -0.96 -25.79 -16.05
N ASP A 215 0.28 -25.38 -16.40
CA ASP A 215 1.46 -25.42 -15.56
C ASP A 215 2.10 -24.02 -15.53
N SER A 216 2.14 -23.40 -14.35
CA SER A 216 2.74 -22.07 -14.16
C SER A 216 4.25 -22.04 -14.44
N SER A 217 4.94 -23.17 -14.41
CA SER A 217 6.38 -23.25 -14.76
C SER A 217 6.65 -22.97 -16.25
N GLU A 218 5.67 -23.26 -17.11
CA GLU A 218 5.75 -23.07 -18.56
C GLU A 218 5.67 -21.59 -19.03
N PHE A 219 5.47 -20.67 -18.09
CA PHE A 219 5.29 -19.24 -18.42
C PHE A 219 6.37 -18.69 -19.35
N GLN A 220 7.65 -19.01 -19.12
CA GLN A 220 8.75 -18.49 -19.94
C GLN A 220 8.71 -19.02 -21.37
N ASN A 221 8.36 -20.28 -21.56
CA ASN A 221 8.20 -20.92 -22.86
C ASN A 221 7.04 -20.28 -23.64
N VAL A 222 5.88 -20.14 -22.97
CA VAL A 222 4.69 -19.51 -23.53
C VAL A 222 4.95 -18.05 -23.91
N LYS A 223 5.60 -17.29 -23.02
CA LYS A 223 5.99 -15.91 -23.28
C LYS A 223 6.90 -15.81 -24.50
N SER A 224 7.97 -16.60 -24.57
CA SER A 224 8.90 -16.59 -25.71
C SER A 224 8.20 -16.95 -27.01
N ARG A 225 7.28 -17.91 -26.98
CA ARG A 225 6.48 -18.31 -28.15
C ARG A 225 5.54 -17.20 -28.61
N ILE A 226 4.86 -16.51 -27.70
CA ILE A 226 3.98 -15.37 -28.00
C ILE A 226 4.78 -14.22 -28.61
N GLU A 227 5.92 -13.86 -28.01
CA GLU A 227 6.72 -12.71 -28.40
C GLU A 227 7.56 -12.94 -29.67
N SER A 228 7.81 -14.20 -30.05
CA SER A 228 8.53 -14.59 -31.28
C SER A 228 7.61 -14.82 -32.47
N ASP A 229 6.30 -14.98 -32.29
CA ASP A 229 5.36 -15.20 -33.39
C ASP A 229 5.12 -13.88 -34.16
N PRO A 230 5.53 -13.77 -35.44
CA PRO A 230 5.40 -12.52 -36.19
C PRO A 230 3.95 -12.09 -36.45
N ARG A 231 2.99 -12.98 -36.24
CA ARG A 231 1.55 -12.68 -36.39
C ARG A 231 1.00 -12.00 -35.11
N LEU A 232 1.74 -12.08 -34.01
CA LEU A 232 1.36 -11.54 -32.71
C LEU A 232 2.19 -10.28 -32.41
N THR A 233 1.54 -9.14 -32.30
CA THR A 233 2.17 -7.89 -31.80
C THR A 233 1.81 -7.64 -30.35
N VAL A 234 1.88 -8.69 -29.57
CA VAL A 234 1.53 -8.67 -28.13
C VAL A 234 2.73 -9.04 -27.27
N GLU A 235 2.70 -8.61 -26.05
CA GLU A 235 3.60 -9.04 -24.98
C GLU A 235 2.82 -9.79 -23.90
N ALA A 236 3.43 -10.80 -23.31
CA ALA A 236 2.82 -11.60 -22.26
C ALA A 236 3.50 -11.32 -20.92
N LYS A 237 2.70 -11.03 -19.91
CA LYS A 237 3.14 -10.85 -18.52
C LYS A 237 2.32 -11.72 -17.57
N ARG A 238 2.92 -12.16 -16.45
CA ARG A 238 2.09 -12.68 -15.36
C ARG A 238 1.16 -11.59 -14.87
N GLU A 239 -0.09 -11.93 -14.58
CA GLU A 239 -1.09 -10.95 -14.15
C GLU A 239 -0.66 -10.21 -12.88
N THR A 240 -0.08 -10.91 -11.91
CA THR A 240 0.49 -10.30 -10.70
C THR A 240 1.62 -9.31 -11.02
N ARG A 241 2.47 -9.61 -12.00
CA ARG A 241 3.57 -8.71 -12.40
C ARG A 241 3.04 -7.50 -13.15
N TYR A 242 2.05 -7.68 -14.02
CA TYR A 242 1.39 -6.59 -14.73
C TYR A 242 0.82 -5.55 -13.76
N TYR A 243 0.07 -5.99 -12.74
CA TYR A 243 -0.47 -5.07 -11.74
C TYR A 243 0.61 -4.51 -10.80
N ALA A 244 1.66 -5.27 -10.49
CA ALA A 244 2.80 -4.75 -9.73
C ALA A 244 3.49 -3.60 -10.48
N ASP A 245 3.73 -3.73 -11.80
CA ASP A 245 4.32 -2.69 -12.63
C ASP A 245 3.47 -1.41 -12.65
N GLN A 246 2.13 -1.53 -12.58
CA GLN A 246 1.23 -0.36 -12.48
C GLN A 246 1.40 0.41 -11.17
N SER A 247 1.70 -0.27 -10.08
CA SER A 247 1.88 0.37 -8.78
C SER A 247 3.26 1.01 -8.60
N GLU A 248 4.25 0.59 -9.38
CA GLU A 248 5.66 0.88 -9.10
C GLU A 248 5.98 2.37 -9.08
N ILE A 249 5.49 3.14 -10.05
CA ILE A 249 5.75 4.58 -10.16
C ILE A 249 5.17 5.33 -8.95
N MET A 250 3.90 5.04 -8.62
CA MET A 250 3.22 5.68 -7.49
C MET A 250 3.83 5.24 -6.16
N ALA A 251 4.12 3.95 -5.98
CA ALA A 251 4.73 3.45 -4.77
C ALA A 251 6.14 4.04 -4.56
N LYS A 252 6.94 4.20 -5.62
CA LYS A 252 8.22 4.91 -5.58
C LYS A 252 8.06 6.36 -5.19
N PHE A 253 7.11 7.08 -5.81
CA PHE A 253 6.82 8.47 -5.47
C PHE A 253 6.44 8.62 -3.99
N LEU A 254 5.49 7.83 -3.51
CA LEU A 254 5.07 7.85 -2.11
C LEU A 254 6.22 7.53 -1.17
N ARG A 255 7.07 6.57 -1.53
CA ARG A 255 8.23 6.19 -0.72
C ARG A 255 9.26 7.32 -0.64
N ILE A 256 9.59 7.95 -1.77
CA ILE A 256 10.55 9.08 -1.79
C ILE A 256 9.99 10.24 -0.98
N LEU A 257 8.74 10.65 -1.20
CA LEU A 257 8.07 11.69 -0.45
C LEU A 257 8.06 11.37 1.06
N GLY A 258 7.73 10.13 1.39
CA GLY A 258 7.70 9.66 2.77
C GLY A 258 9.06 9.70 3.45
N ILE A 259 10.10 9.22 2.80
CA ILE A 259 11.46 9.27 3.34
C ILE A 259 11.89 10.72 3.54
N SER A 260 11.63 11.61 2.58
CA SER A 260 11.98 13.03 2.68
C SER A 260 11.29 13.71 3.88
N LEU A 261 9.99 13.52 4.05
CA LEU A 261 9.26 14.05 5.20
C LEU A 261 9.75 13.44 6.52
N THR A 262 10.02 12.13 6.53
CA THR A 262 10.52 11.43 7.71
C THR A 262 11.88 11.99 8.16
N ILE A 263 12.79 12.26 7.23
CA ILE A 263 14.09 12.87 7.55
C ILE A 263 13.88 14.24 8.19
N ILE A 264 13.04 15.09 7.63
CA ILE A 264 12.78 16.44 8.15
C ILE A 264 12.19 16.35 9.57
N PHE A 265 11.16 15.54 9.77
CA PHE A 265 10.52 15.38 11.07
C PHE A 265 11.44 14.72 12.10
N SER A 266 12.29 13.77 11.69
CA SER A 266 13.23 13.10 12.59
C SER A 266 14.27 14.06 13.15
N ILE A 267 14.74 15.02 12.34
CA ILE A 267 15.65 16.05 12.83
C ILE A 267 14.99 16.87 13.96
N GLY A 268 13.73 17.30 13.75
CA GLY A 268 12.97 18.00 14.78
C GLY A 268 12.77 17.17 16.05
N ALA A 269 12.42 15.91 15.92
CA ALA A 269 12.23 15.01 17.07
C ALA A 269 13.54 14.72 17.81
N ILE A 270 14.66 14.53 17.10
CA ILE A 270 15.99 14.33 17.67
C ILE A 270 16.41 15.57 18.44
N ILE A 271 16.22 16.77 17.89
CA ILE A 271 16.53 18.04 18.58
C ILE A 271 15.66 18.17 19.84
N GLY A 272 14.36 17.92 19.75
CA GLY A 272 13.45 17.92 20.90
C GLY A 272 13.86 16.93 22.00
N ALA A 273 14.21 15.70 21.62
CA ALA A 273 14.72 14.68 22.52
C ALA A 273 16.05 15.10 23.17
N MET A 274 16.92 15.72 22.37
CA MET A 274 18.20 16.23 22.86
C MET A 274 18.02 17.33 23.93
N ILE A 275 17.12 18.29 23.70
CA ILE A 275 16.81 19.37 24.65
C ILE A 275 16.25 18.78 25.95
N THR A 276 15.32 17.86 25.87
CA THR A 276 14.72 17.22 27.07
C THR A 276 15.74 16.39 27.84
N MET A 277 16.65 15.69 27.16
CA MET A 277 17.73 14.95 27.79
C MET A 277 18.78 15.87 28.41
N TYR A 278 19.11 16.99 27.77
CA TYR A 278 20.00 18.01 28.39
C TYR A 278 19.38 18.60 29.69
N SER A 279 18.09 18.89 29.65
CA SER A 279 17.37 19.32 30.86
C SER A 279 17.38 18.23 31.95
N ALA A 280 17.22 16.96 31.52
CA ALA A 280 17.31 15.82 32.45
C ALA A 280 18.70 15.72 33.13
N VAL A 281 19.78 15.87 32.36
CA VAL A 281 21.15 15.87 32.86
C VAL A 281 21.39 17.06 33.79
N ALA A 282 20.95 18.27 33.45
CA ALA A 282 21.12 19.48 34.22
C ALA A 282 20.44 19.36 35.63
N ASN A 283 19.21 18.84 35.67
CA ASN A 283 18.46 18.65 36.90
C ASN A 283 18.97 17.50 37.80
N ARG A 284 19.92 16.68 37.32
CA ARG A 284 20.49 15.53 38.04
C ARG A 284 22.00 15.69 38.26
N THR A 285 22.52 16.92 38.17
CA THR A 285 23.93 17.21 38.28
C THR A 285 24.51 16.71 39.60
N ALA A 286 23.83 16.97 40.72
CA ALA A 286 24.24 16.50 42.05
C ALA A 286 24.23 14.98 42.19
N GLU A 287 23.21 14.31 41.65
CA GLU A 287 23.14 12.82 41.62
C GLU A 287 24.30 12.21 40.82
N ILE A 288 24.60 12.79 39.65
CA ILE A 288 25.74 12.36 38.82
C ILE A 288 27.06 12.55 39.57
N GLY A 289 27.21 13.69 40.26
CA GLY A 289 28.36 13.97 41.11
C GLY A 289 28.53 12.94 42.22
N THR A 290 27.46 12.59 42.93
CA THR A 290 27.46 11.60 44.02
C THR A 290 27.81 10.20 43.47
N LEU A 291 27.20 9.76 42.36
CA LEU A 291 27.54 8.47 41.74
C LEU A 291 29.02 8.41 41.36
N ARG A 292 29.55 9.50 40.83
CA ARG A 292 30.98 9.59 40.49
C ARG A 292 31.88 9.54 41.72
N ALA A 293 31.48 10.18 42.80
CA ALA A 293 32.21 10.18 44.08
C ALA A 293 32.19 8.76 44.74
N LEU A 294 31.10 7.98 44.54
CA LEU A 294 30.99 6.59 44.96
C LEU A 294 31.80 5.61 44.10
N GLY A 295 32.51 6.09 43.04
CA GLY A 295 33.42 5.27 42.25
C GLY A 295 32.84 4.72 40.94
N PHE A 296 31.64 5.11 40.54
CA PHE A 296 31.09 4.73 39.23
C PHE A 296 31.94 5.36 38.09
N LYS A 297 32.23 4.56 37.06
CA LYS A 297 33.04 5.00 35.92
C LYS A 297 32.22 5.89 34.99
N ARG A 298 32.91 6.74 34.19
CA ARG A 298 32.29 7.57 33.14
C ARG A 298 31.44 6.73 32.17
N ARG A 299 31.88 5.51 31.88
CA ARG A 299 31.14 4.58 30.99
C ARG A 299 29.80 4.14 31.61
N ASP A 300 29.73 3.93 32.91
CA ASP A 300 28.51 3.49 33.58
C ASP A 300 27.43 4.59 33.49
N ILE A 301 27.81 5.87 33.67
CA ILE A 301 26.91 7.00 33.49
C ILE A 301 26.49 7.17 32.02
N LEU A 302 27.44 7.08 31.10
CA LEU A 302 27.13 7.13 29.66
C LEU A 302 26.09 6.11 29.26
N ILE A 303 26.32 4.84 29.66
CA ILE A 303 25.40 3.73 29.35
C ILE A 303 24.02 3.96 29.98
N ALA A 304 23.96 4.44 31.24
CA ALA A 304 22.68 4.71 31.91
C ALA A 304 21.84 5.74 31.13
N PHE A 305 22.42 6.85 30.72
CA PHE A 305 21.71 7.88 29.94
C PHE A 305 21.37 7.43 28.51
N LEU A 306 22.23 6.61 27.87
CA LEU A 306 21.92 6.01 26.59
C LEU A 306 20.76 5.00 26.70
N LEU A 307 20.71 4.19 27.74
CA LEU A 307 19.59 3.29 27.99
C LEU A 307 18.30 4.06 28.25
N GLU A 308 18.36 5.19 28.97
CA GLU A 308 17.21 6.06 29.20
C GLU A 308 16.68 6.62 27.88
N SER A 309 17.55 7.11 26.99
CA SER A 309 17.13 7.63 25.68
C SER A 309 16.64 6.53 24.72
N LEU A 310 17.25 5.35 24.75
CA LEU A 310 16.77 4.20 23.98
C LEU A 310 15.37 3.75 24.45
N PHE A 311 15.13 3.79 25.78
CA PHE A 311 13.84 3.46 26.32
C PHE A 311 12.76 4.48 25.91
N LEU A 312 13.10 5.78 25.88
CA LEU A 312 12.20 6.82 25.32
C LEU A 312 11.91 6.56 23.84
N GLY A 313 12.92 6.21 23.05
CA GLY A 313 12.75 5.82 21.67
C GLY A 313 11.87 4.58 21.50
N PHE A 314 12.07 3.57 22.33
CA PHE A 314 11.26 2.36 22.33
C PHE A 314 9.79 2.66 22.65
N LEU A 315 9.51 3.44 23.69
CA LEU A 315 8.14 3.86 24.04
C LEU A 315 7.53 4.70 22.91
N GLY A 316 8.28 5.64 22.34
CA GLY A 316 7.83 6.41 21.16
C GLY A 316 7.51 5.53 19.98
N GLY A 317 8.34 4.53 19.71
CA GLY A 317 8.11 3.52 18.67
C GLY A 317 6.83 2.71 18.89
N LEU A 318 6.62 2.19 20.10
CA LEU A 318 5.41 1.44 20.45
C LEU A 318 4.15 2.29 20.30
N VAL A 319 4.14 3.50 20.85
CA VAL A 319 2.99 4.41 20.78
C VAL A 319 2.72 4.83 19.32
N GLY A 320 3.76 5.18 18.58
CA GLY A 320 3.64 5.55 17.16
C GLY A 320 3.08 4.43 16.30
N LEU A 321 3.59 3.20 16.44
CA LEU A 321 3.11 2.02 15.72
C LEU A 321 1.70 1.61 16.15
N PHE A 322 1.38 1.75 17.44
CA PHE A 322 0.03 1.50 17.95
C PHE A 322 -0.98 2.43 17.25
N PHE A 323 -0.73 3.73 17.21
CA PHE A 323 -1.62 4.65 16.48
C PHE A 323 -1.62 4.40 14.97
N ALA A 324 -0.49 4.05 14.36
CA ALA A 324 -0.43 3.70 12.95
C ALA A 324 -1.30 2.48 12.60
N SER A 325 -1.45 1.51 13.52
CA SER A 325 -2.28 0.34 13.27
C SER A 325 -3.75 0.66 13.02
N PHE A 326 -4.28 1.76 13.57
CA PHE A 326 -5.65 2.20 13.32
C PHE A 326 -5.85 2.72 11.88
N MET A 327 -4.79 3.10 11.18
CA MET A 327 -4.89 3.51 9.76
C MET A 327 -5.42 2.39 8.87
N GLN A 328 -5.28 1.12 9.26
CA GLN A 328 -5.83 -0.02 8.51
C GLN A 328 -7.36 0.00 8.38
N LEU A 329 -8.05 0.71 9.30
CA LEU A 329 -9.51 0.86 9.27
C LEU A 329 -9.98 1.89 8.23
N ILE A 330 -9.05 2.65 7.65
CA ILE A 330 -9.35 3.72 6.71
C ILE A 330 -9.06 3.22 5.30
N THR A 331 -10.07 3.28 4.44
CA THR A 331 -9.91 3.10 3.00
C THR A 331 -9.81 4.46 2.32
N ILE A 332 -8.75 4.63 1.56
CA ILE A 332 -8.58 5.83 0.73
C ILE A 332 -8.66 5.46 -0.73
N SER A 333 -8.94 6.45 -1.56
CA SER A 333 -8.85 6.29 -3.00
C SER A 333 -7.88 7.28 -3.61
N THR A 334 -7.14 6.82 -4.59
CA THR A 334 -6.26 7.65 -5.40
C THR A 334 -6.47 7.35 -6.88
N MET A 335 -5.95 8.20 -7.73
CA MET A 335 -5.92 7.95 -9.16
C MET A 335 -4.75 7.02 -9.49
N ASN A 336 -5.00 5.94 -10.21
CA ASN A 336 -3.97 5.12 -10.82
C ASN A 336 -3.37 5.90 -12.01
N PHE A 337 -2.08 6.21 -11.97
CA PHE A 337 -1.45 7.04 -13.01
C PHE A 337 -1.31 6.36 -14.37
N GLN A 338 -1.39 5.05 -14.45
CA GLN A 338 -1.31 4.35 -15.73
C GLN A 338 -2.67 4.17 -16.41
N THR A 339 -3.71 3.95 -15.64
CA THR A 339 -5.07 3.78 -16.14
C THR A 339 -5.88 5.06 -16.06
N PHE A 340 -5.44 6.08 -15.31
CA PHE A 340 -6.18 7.31 -14.99
C PHE A 340 -7.54 7.06 -14.34
N SER A 341 -7.73 5.90 -13.74
CA SER A 341 -8.94 5.52 -13.02
C SER A 341 -8.78 5.65 -11.52
N GLU A 342 -9.90 5.78 -10.83
CA GLU A 342 -9.92 5.75 -9.38
C GLU A 342 -9.68 4.33 -8.86
N LEU A 343 -8.79 4.21 -7.88
CA LEU A 343 -8.47 2.97 -7.20
C LEU A 343 -8.63 3.16 -5.69
N ALA A 344 -9.50 2.37 -5.08
CA ALA A 344 -9.64 2.31 -3.63
C ALA A 344 -8.68 1.27 -3.06
N PHE A 345 -8.01 1.60 -1.96
CA PHE A 345 -7.15 0.67 -1.24
C PHE A 345 -7.04 1.03 0.24
N SER A 346 -6.62 0.08 1.05
CA SER A 346 -6.46 0.23 2.50
C SER A 346 -4.98 0.27 2.89
N PHE A 347 -4.69 0.88 4.03
CA PHE A 347 -3.36 0.81 4.62
C PHE A 347 -3.03 -0.64 5.00
N SER A 348 -1.84 -1.10 4.66
CA SER A 348 -1.40 -2.47 4.97
C SER A 348 -0.23 -2.45 5.95
N LEU A 349 -0.50 -2.87 7.19
CA LEU A 349 0.54 -3.05 8.20
C LEU A 349 1.09 -4.47 8.08
N ASN A 350 2.37 -4.61 7.81
CA ASN A 350 3.08 -5.87 7.81
C ASN A 350 4.22 -5.87 8.84
N PHE A 351 4.73 -7.05 9.16
CA PHE A 351 5.80 -7.21 10.14
C PHE A 351 7.06 -6.41 9.80
N ASN A 352 7.38 -6.28 8.52
CA ASN A 352 8.54 -5.51 8.07
C ASN A 352 8.42 -4.02 8.40
N ILE A 353 7.21 -3.44 8.28
CA ILE A 353 6.95 -2.03 8.64
C ILE A 353 7.08 -1.83 10.15
N ILE A 354 6.57 -2.77 10.95
CA ILE A 354 6.71 -2.74 12.42
C ILE A 354 8.19 -2.79 12.80
N TYR A 355 8.94 -3.70 12.22
CA TYR A 355 10.38 -3.82 12.45
C TYR A 355 11.14 -2.54 12.06
N MET A 356 10.91 -2.03 10.85
CA MET A 356 11.55 -0.78 10.39
C MET A 356 11.19 0.42 11.25
N GLY A 357 9.92 0.55 11.64
CA GLY A 357 9.46 1.63 12.52
C GLY A 357 10.10 1.57 13.92
N MET A 358 10.23 0.37 14.48
CA MET A 358 10.88 0.18 15.77
C MET A 358 12.38 0.47 15.71
N VAL A 359 13.08 -0.06 14.71
CA VAL A 359 14.51 0.25 14.49
C VAL A 359 14.72 1.74 14.31
N PHE A 360 13.90 2.40 13.52
CA PHE A 360 13.94 3.85 13.32
C PHE A 360 13.74 4.63 14.62
N ALA A 361 12.78 4.25 15.45
CA ALA A 361 12.55 4.86 16.76
C ALA A 361 13.75 4.72 17.70
N LEU A 362 14.36 3.53 17.73
CA LEU A 362 15.56 3.27 18.54
C LEU A 362 16.76 4.09 18.08
N VAL A 363 16.93 4.23 16.75
CA VAL A 363 17.99 5.08 16.16
C VAL A 363 17.78 6.54 16.54
N MET A 364 16.55 7.06 16.44
CA MET A 364 16.24 8.44 16.87
C MET A 364 16.52 8.63 18.37
N GLY A 365 16.12 7.69 19.21
CA GLY A 365 16.38 7.73 20.66
C GLY A 365 17.87 7.74 20.94
N LEU A 366 18.64 6.87 20.28
CA LEU A 366 20.08 6.80 20.43
C LEU A 366 20.76 8.12 20.02
N VAL A 367 20.45 8.62 18.82
CA VAL A 367 21.06 9.86 18.30
C VAL A 367 20.72 11.06 19.18
N GLY A 368 19.46 11.18 19.61
CA GLY A 368 19.01 12.24 20.52
C GLY A 368 19.65 12.18 21.92
N GLY A 369 20.03 10.97 22.37
CA GLY A 369 20.62 10.75 23.70
C GLY A 369 22.16 10.83 23.76
N VAL A 370 22.86 10.60 22.66
CA VAL A 370 24.34 10.47 22.65
C VAL A 370 25.04 11.73 23.18
N LEU A 371 24.73 12.90 22.66
CA LEU A 371 25.39 14.15 23.08
C LEU A 371 25.10 14.50 24.55
N PRO A 372 23.85 14.46 25.05
CA PRO A 372 23.56 14.67 26.48
C PRO A 372 24.25 13.64 27.38
N ALA A 373 24.28 12.36 26.98
CA ALA A 373 24.94 11.29 27.73
C ALA A 373 26.48 11.49 27.81
N ILE A 374 27.11 11.93 26.73
CA ILE A 374 28.55 12.29 26.76
C ILE A 374 28.79 13.43 27.73
N ARG A 375 27.95 14.48 27.71
CA ARG A 375 28.07 15.62 28.64
C ARG A 375 27.93 15.15 30.10
N ALA A 376 26.93 14.36 30.40
CA ALA A 376 26.73 13.78 31.74
C ALA A 376 27.95 12.98 32.22
N SER A 377 28.52 12.14 31.36
CA SER A 377 29.68 11.29 31.67
C SER A 377 30.99 12.06 31.91
N ARG A 378 31.12 13.27 31.32
CA ARG A 378 32.32 14.11 31.42
C ARG A 378 32.24 15.20 32.50
N MET A 379 31.16 15.29 33.26
CA MET A 379 31.01 16.27 34.35
C MET A 379 32.11 16.12 35.38
N ILE A 380 32.61 17.27 35.86
CA ILE A 380 33.63 17.37 36.93
C ILE A 380 32.93 17.17 38.26
N ILE A 381 33.45 16.31 39.14
CA ILE A 381 32.81 15.92 40.41
C ILE A 381 32.63 17.14 41.33
N VAL A 382 33.67 18.00 41.39
CA VAL A 382 33.66 19.21 42.26
C VAL A 382 32.55 20.18 41.85
N ASP A 383 32.41 20.44 40.54
CA ASP A 383 31.40 21.36 40.02
C ASP A 383 30.00 20.79 40.19
N ALA A 384 29.85 19.48 40.03
CA ALA A 384 28.59 18.77 40.20
C ALA A 384 28.06 18.79 41.65
N LEU A 385 28.97 18.72 42.63
CA LEU A 385 28.62 18.78 44.07
C LEU A 385 28.41 20.21 44.58
N ARG A 386 28.97 21.23 43.90
CA ARG A 386 28.73 22.64 44.26
C ARG A 386 27.43 23.18 43.67
N ALA A 387 26.85 22.54 42.69
CA ALA A 387 25.58 22.92 42.07
C ALA A 387 24.36 22.39 42.84
N ALA A 388 24.58 21.66 43.95
CA ALA A 388 23.59 21.20 44.90
C ALA A 388 23.46 22.25 46.03
#